data_8a5afdbd514263cfa5b3d9a869c97416
#
_entry.id   8a5afdbd514263cfa5b3d9a869c97416
#
_cell.length_a   1.000
_cell.length_b   1.000
_cell.length_c   1.000
_cell.angle_alpha   90.00
_cell.angle_beta   90.00
_cell.angle_gamma   90.00
#
_symmetry.space_group_name_H-M   'P 1'
#
loop_
_entity.id
_entity.type
_entity.pdbx_description
1 polymer ?
#
loop_
_entity_poly.entity_id
_entity_poly.type
_entity_poly.pdbx_seq_one_letter_code
_entity_poly.pdbx_strand_id
1 'polypeptide(L)'
;MDPVTPTALLRASPLPPLEARILLTHVLGWRHTQLITRSEEALDSPVVERYRALEARRAAGEPVAQLVGAREFFGLDFDVTPDVLIPRPETELLVETALAALGNTSRSRVLDLGTGTGAIAVAIASMRPDARVWALDRSAEALAVATRNAARLLDGGRLGGAVTLLQSDWYGSLDTTLHFDVIVSNPPYIASGDPHLSQGDLRFEPRAALTDEADGLSAIRKIIAGAPTRLAANGVLWIEHGYDQAQAVRGLLSAQGFAQVRSEQDLAGIERISGGRWPN
;
A
#
# COMPACT_ATOMS: atom_id res chain seq x y z
N MET A 1 13.49 -34.47 27.69
CA MET A 1 12.70 -33.25 27.44
C MET A 1 11.62 -33.63 26.46
N ASP A 2 10.39 -33.28 26.79
CA ASP A 2 9.29 -33.51 25.86
C ASP A 2 9.54 -32.75 24.54
N PRO A 3 9.16 -33.34 23.41
CA PRO A 3 9.35 -32.70 22.13
C PRO A 3 8.56 -31.37 22.07
N VAL A 4 9.19 -30.32 21.55
CA VAL A 4 8.51 -29.04 21.34
C VAL A 4 7.60 -29.16 20.13
N THR A 5 6.32 -28.87 20.27
CA THR A 5 5.31 -28.94 19.20
C THR A 5 4.76 -27.58 18.83
N PRO A 6 4.15 -27.40 17.63
CA PRO A 6 3.41 -26.18 17.29
C PRO A 6 2.42 -25.75 18.36
N THR A 7 1.61 -26.70 18.88
CA THR A 7 0.64 -26.41 19.97
C THR A 7 1.34 -25.85 21.20
N ALA A 8 2.47 -26.46 21.62
CA ALA A 8 3.21 -26.01 22.81
C ALA A 8 3.79 -24.61 22.61
N LEU A 9 4.36 -24.29 21.43
CA LEU A 9 4.88 -22.97 21.11
C LEU A 9 3.78 -21.91 21.12
N LEU A 10 2.68 -22.15 20.43
CA LEU A 10 1.57 -21.18 20.32
C LEU A 10 0.90 -20.93 21.67
N ARG A 11 0.76 -21.97 22.52
CA ARG A 11 0.20 -21.83 23.87
C ARG A 11 1.10 -20.99 24.79
N ALA A 12 2.42 -21.12 24.63
CA ALA A 12 3.41 -20.41 25.44
C ALA A 12 3.73 -19.00 24.92
N SER A 13 3.24 -18.64 23.73
CA SER A 13 3.53 -17.34 23.10
C SER A 13 2.86 -16.18 23.86
N PRO A 14 3.57 -15.07 24.12
CA PRO A 14 2.99 -13.86 24.69
C PRO A 14 2.25 -13.01 23.63
N LEU A 15 2.35 -13.36 22.35
CA LEU A 15 1.76 -12.59 21.23
C LEU A 15 0.26 -12.90 21.06
N PRO A 16 -0.50 -11.99 20.42
CA PRO A 16 -1.85 -12.31 19.97
C PRO A 16 -1.86 -13.61 19.13
N PRO A 17 -2.85 -14.50 19.33
CA PRO A 17 -2.85 -15.84 18.72
C PRO A 17 -2.71 -15.84 17.19
N LEU A 18 -3.27 -14.83 16.50
CA LEU A 18 -3.15 -14.69 15.05
C LEU A 18 -1.70 -14.39 14.63
N GLU A 19 -1.04 -13.46 15.30
CA GLU A 19 0.35 -13.07 15.00
C GLU A 19 1.32 -14.23 15.25
N ALA A 20 1.17 -14.92 16.40
CA ALA A 20 1.98 -16.11 16.71
C ALA A 20 1.85 -17.18 15.62
N ARG A 21 0.63 -17.43 15.12
CA ARG A 21 0.38 -18.39 14.03
C ARG A 21 1.02 -17.96 12.71
N ILE A 22 0.91 -16.68 12.35
CA ILE A 22 1.53 -16.15 11.12
C ILE A 22 3.05 -16.34 11.17
N LEU A 23 3.70 -15.97 12.28
CA LEU A 23 5.14 -16.15 12.45
C LEU A 23 5.56 -17.62 12.42
N LEU A 24 4.80 -18.49 13.08
CA LEU A 24 5.13 -19.93 13.10
C LEU A 24 4.93 -20.58 11.73
N THR A 25 3.86 -20.26 11.00
CA THR A 25 3.65 -20.74 9.64
C THR A 25 4.73 -20.26 8.68
N HIS A 26 5.17 -19.00 8.82
CA HIS A 26 6.28 -18.45 8.06
C HIS A 26 7.58 -19.22 8.29
N VAL A 27 7.95 -19.46 9.54
CA VAL A 27 9.19 -20.20 9.89
C VAL A 27 9.17 -21.64 9.37
N LEU A 28 8.00 -22.29 9.44
CA LEU A 28 7.80 -23.67 9.00
C LEU A 28 7.68 -23.81 7.48
N GLY A 29 7.38 -22.73 6.76
CA GLY A 29 6.99 -22.79 5.36
C GLY A 29 5.68 -23.54 5.14
N TRP A 30 4.81 -23.58 6.15
CA TRP A 30 3.54 -24.33 6.13
C TRP A 30 2.38 -23.45 5.75
N ARG A 31 1.35 -24.09 5.14
CA ARG A 31 0.02 -23.48 5.02
C ARG A 31 -0.70 -23.53 6.36
N HIS A 32 -1.65 -22.65 6.58
CA HIS A 32 -2.47 -22.62 7.80
C HIS A 32 -3.13 -23.98 8.12
N THR A 33 -3.61 -24.70 7.10
CA THR A 33 -4.18 -26.05 7.27
C THR A 33 -3.17 -27.08 7.79
N GLN A 34 -1.90 -26.96 7.38
CA GLN A 34 -0.84 -27.86 7.86
C GLN A 34 -0.49 -27.58 9.33
N LEU A 35 -0.57 -26.31 9.77
CA LEU A 35 -0.38 -25.97 11.18
C LEU A 35 -1.44 -26.64 12.08
N ILE A 36 -2.66 -26.80 11.58
CA ILE A 36 -3.75 -27.49 12.30
C ILE A 36 -3.52 -29.01 12.30
N THR A 37 -3.27 -29.59 11.13
CA THR A 37 -3.18 -31.05 10.98
C THR A 37 -1.89 -31.66 11.55
N ARG A 38 -0.84 -30.84 11.71
CA ARG A 38 0.48 -31.23 12.22
C ARG A 38 0.83 -30.57 13.54
N SER A 39 -0.19 -30.17 14.29
CA SER A 39 -0.06 -29.36 15.51
C SER A 39 0.74 -30.02 16.64
N GLU A 40 0.78 -31.39 16.67
CA GLU A 40 1.48 -32.16 17.68
C GLU A 40 2.79 -32.78 17.15
N GLU A 41 3.22 -32.41 15.95
CA GLU A 41 4.47 -32.89 15.36
C GLU A 41 5.68 -32.26 16.07
N ALA A 42 6.69 -33.08 16.35
CA ALA A 42 7.91 -32.60 16.98
C ALA A 42 8.68 -31.65 16.04
N LEU A 43 9.09 -30.50 16.55
CA LEU A 43 9.85 -29.49 15.81
C LEU A 43 11.34 -29.57 16.14
N ASP A 44 12.15 -29.36 15.12
CA ASP A 44 13.60 -29.31 15.26
C ASP A 44 14.06 -28.03 15.99
N SER A 45 15.12 -28.12 16.79
CA SER A 45 15.66 -27.00 17.55
C SER A 45 15.91 -25.73 16.71
N PRO A 46 16.47 -25.79 15.50
CA PRO A 46 16.68 -24.60 14.67
C PRO A 46 15.38 -23.88 14.26
N VAL A 47 14.29 -24.64 14.09
CA VAL A 47 12.96 -24.07 13.80
C VAL A 47 12.43 -23.33 15.02
N VAL A 48 12.52 -23.96 16.19
CA VAL A 48 12.10 -23.35 17.48
C VAL A 48 12.88 -22.06 17.73
N GLU A 49 14.18 -22.06 17.53
CA GLU A 49 15.05 -20.90 17.72
C GLU A 49 14.67 -19.75 16.77
N ARG A 50 14.45 -20.03 15.48
CA ARG A 50 14.01 -19.02 14.51
C ARG A 50 12.64 -18.42 14.90
N TYR A 51 11.70 -19.27 15.31
CA TYR A 51 10.40 -18.79 15.76
C TYR A 51 10.54 -17.85 16.99
N ARG A 52 11.31 -18.27 18.00
CA ARG A 52 11.56 -17.47 19.21
C ARG A 52 12.23 -16.11 18.89
N ALA A 53 13.13 -16.11 17.91
CA ALA A 53 13.77 -14.86 17.48
C ALA A 53 12.74 -13.88 16.86
N LEU A 54 11.85 -14.36 15.98
CA LEU A 54 10.78 -13.52 15.42
C LEU A 54 9.75 -13.09 16.48
N GLU A 55 9.38 -13.99 17.37
CA GLU A 55 8.47 -13.73 18.50
C GLU A 55 9.02 -12.58 19.39
N ALA A 56 10.30 -12.63 19.73
CA ALA A 56 10.96 -11.58 20.52
C ALA A 56 10.98 -10.22 19.80
N ARG A 57 11.26 -10.21 18.49
CA ARG A 57 11.22 -8.99 17.66
C ARG A 57 9.80 -8.42 17.61
N ARG A 58 8.76 -9.26 17.42
CA ARG A 58 7.36 -8.83 17.45
C ARG A 58 6.96 -8.29 18.83
N ALA A 59 7.37 -8.94 19.90
CA ALA A 59 7.13 -8.47 21.29
C ALA A 59 7.81 -7.10 21.53
N ALA A 60 8.90 -6.78 20.84
CA ALA A 60 9.51 -5.45 20.84
C ALA A 60 8.79 -4.44 19.94
N GLY A 61 7.74 -4.87 19.22
CA GLY A 61 6.84 -4.03 18.42
C GLY A 61 7.07 -4.04 16.91
N GLU A 62 8.02 -4.84 16.41
CA GLU A 62 8.29 -4.90 14.96
C GLU A 62 7.10 -5.48 14.19
N PRO A 63 6.65 -4.84 13.08
CA PRO A 63 5.46 -5.29 12.34
C PRO A 63 5.57 -6.71 11.82
N VAL A 64 4.49 -7.49 11.96
CA VAL A 64 4.44 -8.87 11.44
C VAL A 64 4.78 -8.91 9.95
N ALA A 65 4.25 -7.97 9.16
CA ALA A 65 4.51 -7.90 7.72
C ALA A 65 5.99 -7.73 7.38
N GLN A 66 6.75 -6.95 8.17
CA GLN A 66 8.20 -6.80 7.99
C GLN A 66 8.95 -8.06 8.46
N LEU A 67 8.48 -8.73 9.52
CA LEU A 67 9.08 -9.97 10.02
C LEU A 67 8.95 -11.13 9.04
N VAL A 68 7.81 -11.23 8.35
CA VAL A 68 7.56 -12.27 7.33
C VAL A 68 7.98 -11.82 5.92
N GLY A 69 8.25 -10.52 5.74
CA GLY A 69 8.66 -9.93 4.46
C GLY A 69 7.54 -9.82 3.44
N ALA A 70 6.26 -9.99 3.85
CA ALA A 70 5.14 -9.99 2.93
C ALA A 70 3.86 -9.43 3.57
N ARG A 71 3.00 -8.84 2.72
CA ARG A 71 1.65 -8.39 3.07
C ARG A 71 0.69 -8.65 1.92
N GLU A 72 -0.42 -9.28 2.22
CA GLU A 72 -1.52 -9.42 1.26
C GLU A 72 -2.22 -8.07 1.07
N PHE A 73 -2.53 -7.71 -0.18
CA PHE A 73 -3.31 -6.56 -0.58
C PHE A 73 -3.99 -6.85 -1.91
N PHE A 74 -5.29 -6.65 -1.98
CA PHE A 74 -6.13 -6.86 -3.17
C PHE A 74 -5.98 -8.27 -3.78
N GLY A 75 -5.88 -9.30 -2.93
CA GLY A 75 -5.69 -10.70 -3.34
C GLY A 75 -4.28 -11.05 -3.83
N LEU A 76 -3.30 -10.14 -3.70
CA LEU A 76 -1.91 -10.33 -4.12
C LEU A 76 -0.97 -10.24 -2.91
N ASP A 77 0.03 -11.13 -2.84
CA ASP A 77 1.05 -11.09 -1.80
C ASP A 77 2.20 -10.16 -2.20
N PHE A 78 2.32 -8.99 -1.56
CA PHE A 78 3.38 -8.02 -1.83
C PHE A 78 4.59 -8.25 -0.93
N ASP A 79 5.80 -8.18 -1.49
CA ASP A 79 7.03 -8.08 -0.71
C ASP A 79 7.04 -6.73 0.03
N VAL A 80 7.41 -6.79 1.32
CA VAL A 80 7.49 -5.63 2.21
C VAL A 80 8.87 -5.59 2.85
N THR A 81 9.46 -4.40 2.90
CA THR A 81 10.73 -4.12 3.61
C THR A 81 10.55 -2.91 4.52
N PRO A 82 11.50 -2.62 5.42
CA PRO A 82 11.48 -1.39 6.22
C PRO A 82 11.52 -0.08 5.38
N ASP A 83 11.79 -0.17 4.08
CA ASP A 83 11.91 0.99 3.17
C ASP A 83 10.57 1.48 2.64
N VAL A 84 9.46 0.77 2.90
CA VAL A 84 8.15 1.06 2.33
C VAL A 84 7.04 1.05 3.39
N LEU A 85 5.97 1.80 3.12
CA LEU A 85 4.72 1.67 3.86
C LEU A 85 4.15 0.26 3.66
N ILE A 86 3.76 -0.39 4.74
CA ILE A 86 3.02 -1.66 4.67
C ILE A 86 1.64 -1.38 4.07
N PRO A 87 1.21 -2.07 2.99
CA PRO A 87 -0.10 -1.87 2.39
C PRO A 87 -1.24 -1.99 3.43
N ARG A 88 -2.16 -1.03 3.39
CA ARG A 88 -3.31 -0.96 4.31
C ARG A 88 -4.58 -1.45 3.62
N PRO A 89 -5.45 -2.21 4.30
CA PRO A 89 -6.72 -2.66 3.72
C PRO A 89 -7.60 -1.51 3.22
N GLU A 90 -7.60 -0.37 3.92
CA GLU A 90 -8.38 0.81 3.56
C GLU A 90 -7.99 1.38 2.18
N THR A 91 -6.73 1.21 1.79
CA THR A 91 -6.21 1.65 0.48
C THR A 91 -6.80 0.85 -0.70
N GLU A 92 -7.39 -0.33 -0.45
CA GLU A 92 -8.09 -1.10 -1.49
C GLU A 92 -9.26 -0.32 -2.09
N LEU A 93 -9.93 0.53 -1.30
CA LEU A 93 -10.97 1.44 -1.78
C LEU A 93 -10.47 2.37 -2.89
N LEU A 94 -9.21 2.81 -2.81
CA LEU A 94 -8.60 3.65 -3.85
C LEU A 94 -8.43 2.86 -5.17
N VAL A 95 -8.06 1.58 -5.09
CA VAL A 95 -7.96 0.68 -6.25
C VAL A 95 -9.35 0.47 -6.88
N GLU A 96 -10.36 0.12 -6.07
CA GLU A 96 -11.74 -0.10 -6.54
C GLU A 96 -12.30 1.13 -7.23
N THR A 97 -12.08 2.31 -6.64
CA THR A 97 -12.55 3.58 -7.19
C THR A 97 -11.84 3.93 -8.50
N ALA A 98 -10.54 3.66 -8.59
CA ALA A 98 -9.78 3.84 -9.83
C ALA A 98 -10.29 2.90 -10.93
N LEU A 99 -10.51 1.62 -10.63
CA LEU A 99 -11.05 0.63 -11.57
C LEU A 99 -12.45 1.02 -12.07
N ALA A 100 -13.32 1.50 -11.17
CA ALA A 100 -14.64 2.00 -11.53
C ALA A 100 -14.57 3.22 -12.47
N ALA A 101 -13.63 4.13 -12.22
CA ALA A 101 -13.41 5.30 -13.08
C ALA A 101 -12.90 4.96 -14.49
N LEU A 102 -12.11 3.89 -14.63
CA LEU A 102 -11.63 3.40 -15.92
C LEU A 102 -12.78 2.82 -16.79
N GLY A 103 -13.82 2.29 -16.18
CA GLY A 103 -14.96 1.70 -16.88
C GLY A 103 -14.52 0.67 -17.94
N ASN A 104 -15.11 0.74 -19.12
CA ASN A 104 -14.78 -0.12 -20.26
C ASN A 104 -13.77 0.50 -21.25
N THR A 105 -13.17 1.64 -20.93
CA THR A 105 -12.22 2.32 -21.82
C THR A 105 -10.93 1.51 -21.91
N SER A 106 -10.61 1.00 -23.09
CA SER A 106 -9.38 0.26 -23.33
C SER A 106 -8.16 1.19 -23.41
N ARG A 107 -6.98 0.67 -23.03
CA ARG A 107 -5.69 1.36 -23.08
C ARG A 107 -5.63 2.67 -22.27
N SER A 108 -6.47 2.77 -21.23
CA SER A 108 -6.43 3.90 -20.32
C SER A 108 -5.04 4.07 -19.68
N ARG A 109 -4.69 5.31 -19.38
CA ARG A 109 -3.45 5.68 -18.71
C ARG A 109 -3.74 5.97 -17.24
N VAL A 110 -3.03 5.28 -16.36
CA VAL A 110 -3.15 5.43 -14.91
C VAL A 110 -1.81 5.88 -14.34
N LEU A 111 -1.86 6.80 -13.40
CA LEU A 111 -0.70 7.29 -12.64
C LEU A 111 -0.91 7.05 -11.16
N ASP A 112 0.02 6.35 -10.52
CA ASP A 112 0.12 6.16 -9.08
C ASP A 112 1.28 7.00 -8.54
N LEU A 113 0.98 7.96 -7.67
CA LEU A 113 1.96 8.88 -7.08
C LEU A 113 2.28 8.49 -5.64
N GLY A 114 3.56 8.28 -5.33
CA GLY A 114 4.01 7.76 -4.03
C GLY A 114 3.70 6.28 -3.93
N THR A 115 4.16 5.50 -4.92
CA THR A 115 3.72 4.10 -5.11
C THR A 115 4.18 3.13 -4.01
N GLY A 116 5.22 3.46 -3.24
CA GLY A 116 5.73 2.62 -2.15
C GLY A 116 6.08 1.20 -2.61
N THR A 117 5.33 0.21 -2.14
CA THR A 117 5.47 -1.20 -2.56
C THR A 117 5.01 -1.47 -3.99
N GLY A 118 4.39 -0.51 -4.65
CA GLY A 118 3.69 -0.71 -5.91
C GLY A 118 2.26 -1.26 -5.76
N ALA A 119 1.73 -1.33 -4.55
CA ALA A 119 0.47 -2.04 -4.25
C ALA A 119 -0.70 -1.55 -5.11
N ILE A 120 -0.94 -0.24 -5.18
CA ILE A 120 -2.03 0.34 -5.96
C ILE A 120 -1.80 0.11 -7.46
N ALA A 121 -0.61 0.46 -7.96
CA ALA A 121 -0.28 0.34 -9.38
C ALA A 121 -0.36 -1.10 -9.88
N VAL A 122 0.19 -2.06 -9.11
CA VAL A 122 0.19 -3.49 -9.47
C VAL A 122 -1.21 -4.09 -9.38
N ALA A 123 -2.00 -3.74 -8.35
CA ALA A 123 -3.39 -4.20 -8.23
C ALA A 123 -4.24 -3.71 -9.43
N ILE A 124 -4.17 -2.42 -9.79
CA ILE A 124 -4.85 -1.89 -10.98
C ILE A 124 -4.36 -2.62 -12.24
N ALA A 125 -3.06 -2.80 -12.38
CA ALA A 125 -2.46 -3.44 -13.54
C ALA A 125 -2.85 -4.93 -13.67
N SER A 126 -3.04 -5.65 -12.57
CA SER A 126 -3.49 -7.06 -12.56
C SER A 126 -4.95 -7.18 -13.03
N MET A 127 -5.81 -6.28 -12.59
CA MET A 127 -7.23 -6.25 -12.94
C MET A 127 -7.51 -5.67 -14.32
N ARG A 128 -6.65 -4.80 -14.82
CA ARG A 128 -6.76 -4.14 -16.13
C ARG A 128 -5.46 -4.36 -16.94
N PRO A 129 -5.28 -5.58 -17.47
CA PRO A 129 -4.08 -5.92 -18.25
C PRO A 129 -3.91 -5.09 -19.53
N ASP A 130 -4.96 -4.42 -19.98
CA ASP A 130 -4.97 -3.49 -21.13
C ASP A 130 -4.55 -2.06 -20.76
N ALA A 131 -4.62 -1.68 -19.48
CA ALA A 131 -4.25 -0.35 -19.03
C ALA A 131 -2.73 -0.15 -19.01
N ARG A 132 -2.29 1.06 -19.35
CA ARG A 132 -0.90 1.51 -19.17
C ARG A 132 -0.79 2.19 -17.80
N VAL A 133 0.08 1.68 -16.95
CA VAL A 133 0.24 2.15 -15.58
C VAL A 133 1.63 2.72 -15.37
N TRP A 134 1.69 3.93 -14.84
CA TRP A 134 2.89 4.57 -14.32
C TRP A 134 2.83 4.60 -12.82
N ALA A 135 3.95 4.30 -12.16
CA ALA A 135 4.08 4.27 -10.71
C ALA A 135 5.33 5.04 -10.30
N LEU A 136 5.14 6.11 -9.57
CA LEU A 136 6.19 7.05 -9.23
C LEU A 136 6.45 7.06 -7.73
N ASP A 137 7.72 7.14 -7.36
CA ASP A 137 8.14 7.40 -5.99
C ASP A 137 9.41 8.25 -5.98
N ARG A 138 9.62 9.02 -4.93
CA ARG A 138 10.88 9.74 -4.73
C ARG A 138 11.99 8.85 -4.19
N SER A 139 11.64 7.76 -3.45
CA SER A 139 12.59 6.80 -2.89
C SER A 139 13.00 5.77 -3.94
N ALA A 140 14.30 5.65 -4.17
CA ALA A 140 14.85 4.60 -5.01
C ALA A 140 14.69 3.20 -4.38
N GLU A 141 14.72 3.13 -3.04
CA GLU A 141 14.51 1.90 -2.26
C GLU A 141 13.08 1.40 -2.41
N ALA A 142 12.10 2.29 -2.31
CA ALA A 142 10.69 1.96 -2.55
C ALA A 142 10.47 1.46 -3.99
N LEU A 143 11.04 2.13 -4.98
CA LEU A 143 10.98 1.70 -6.38
C LEU A 143 11.63 0.33 -6.61
N ALA A 144 12.71 -0.01 -5.89
CA ALA A 144 13.31 -1.33 -5.96
C ALA A 144 12.34 -2.42 -5.44
N VAL A 145 11.58 -2.13 -4.37
CA VAL A 145 10.52 -3.02 -3.87
C VAL A 145 9.39 -3.14 -4.89
N ALA A 146 8.87 -2.01 -5.38
CA ALA A 146 7.81 -1.98 -6.38
C ALA A 146 8.19 -2.73 -7.68
N THR A 147 9.46 -2.62 -8.10
CA THR A 147 9.98 -3.34 -9.29
C THR A 147 9.92 -4.85 -9.08
N ARG A 148 10.35 -5.37 -7.91
CA ARG A 148 10.27 -6.79 -7.60
C ARG A 148 8.82 -7.28 -7.56
N ASN A 149 7.95 -6.53 -6.92
CA ASN A 149 6.52 -6.84 -6.83
C ASN A 149 5.87 -6.88 -8.22
N ALA A 150 6.07 -5.86 -9.04
CA ALA A 150 5.54 -5.83 -10.39
C ALA A 150 6.03 -7.01 -11.25
N ALA A 151 7.33 -7.31 -11.20
CA ALA A 151 7.92 -8.42 -11.95
C ALA A 151 7.40 -9.80 -11.51
N ARG A 152 7.11 -9.98 -10.22
CA ARG A 152 6.63 -11.24 -9.65
C ARG A 152 5.12 -11.45 -9.80
N LEU A 153 4.34 -10.37 -9.68
CA LEU A 153 2.89 -10.44 -9.57
C LEU A 153 2.16 -10.21 -10.90
N LEU A 154 2.82 -9.64 -11.91
CA LEU A 154 2.19 -9.35 -13.18
C LEU A 154 2.66 -10.28 -14.30
N ASP A 155 1.71 -10.69 -15.14
CA ASP A 155 2.03 -11.39 -16.38
C ASP A 155 2.78 -10.46 -17.36
N GLY A 156 3.92 -10.92 -17.87
CA GLY A 156 4.71 -10.17 -18.86
C GLY A 156 4.03 -10.00 -20.22
N GLY A 157 2.95 -10.75 -20.49
CA GLY A 157 2.14 -10.66 -21.71
C GLY A 157 1.03 -9.61 -21.68
N ARG A 158 0.98 -8.70 -20.71
CA ARG A 158 -0.04 -7.66 -20.59
C ARG A 158 -0.12 -6.76 -21.83
N LEU A 159 -1.33 -6.51 -22.33
CA LEU A 159 -1.58 -5.63 -23.48
C LEU A 159 -1.16 -4.17 -23.20
N GLY A 160 -1.24 -3.72 -21.95
CA GLY A 160 -0.76 -2.40 -21.49
C GLY A 160 0.76 -2.29 -21.36
N GLY A 161 1.47 -3.40 -21.49
CA GLY A 161 2.91 -3.48 -21.24
C GLY A 161 3.27 -3.58 -19.74
N ALA A 162 4.55 -3.51 -19.45
CA ALA A 162 5.02 -3.47 -18.07
C ALA A 162 4.56 -2.19 -17.37
N VAL A 163 4.41 -2.24 -16.04
CA VAL A 163 4.25 -1.03 -15.23
C VAL A 163 5.52 -0.17 -15.36
N THR A 164 5.35 1.09 -15.72
CA THR A 164 6.47 2.03 -15.84
C THR A 164 6.77 2.62 -14.46
N LEU A 165 7.89 2.21 -13.88
CA LEU A 165 8.38 2.71 -12.60
C LEU A 165 9.37 3.85 -12.83
N LEU A 166 9.17 5.00 -12.15
CA LEU A 166 9.98 6.20 -12.38
C LEU A 166 10.28 6.91 -11.06
N GLN A 167 11.54 7.20 -10.81
CA GLN A 167 11.92 8.04 -9.67
C GLN A 167 11.53 9.50 -9.93
N SER A 168 10.70 10.07 -9.06
CA SER A 168 10.17 11.41 -9.22
C SER A 168 9.70 12.01 -7.89
N ASP A 169 9.96 13.28 -7.69
CA ASP A 169 9.22 14.08 -6.72
C ASP A 169 7.90 14.51 -7.38
N TRP A 170 6.85 13.76 -7.06
CA TRP A 170 5.52 13.85 -7.65
C TRP A 170 5.58 13.80 -9.19
N TYR A 171 5.22 14.88 -9.87
CA TYR A 171 5.14 14.98 -11.34
C TYR A 171 6.45 15.35 -12.03
N GLY A 172 7.51 15.64 -11.26
CA GLY A 172 8.70 16.34 -11.74
C GLY A 172 9.46 15.66 -12.88
N SER A 173 9.49 14.32 -12.90
CA SER A 173 10.21 13.55 -13.92
C SER A 173 9.32 13.06 -15.06
N LEU A 174 8.01 13.39 -15.06
CA LEU A 174 7.10 12.99 -16.13
C LEU A 174 7.31 13.84 -17.39
N ASP A 175 7.30 13.18 -18.56
CA ASP A 175 7.20 13.86 -19.83
C ASP A 175 5.94 14.74 -19.85
N THR A 176 6.10 15.99 -20.28
CA THR A 176 5.03 17.00 -20.30
C THR A 176 3.88 16.66 -21.23
N THR A 177 4.09 15.78 -22.19
CA THR A 177 3.08 15.32 -23.16
C THR A 177 2.20 14.20 -22.62
N LEU A 178 2.57 13.60 -21.47
CA LEU A 178 1.79 12.53 -20.84
C LEU A 178 0.61 13.11 -20.07
N HIS A 179 -0.58 12.62 -20.43
CA HIS A 179 -1.83 12.87 -19.70
C HIS A 179 -2.48 11.56 -19.31
N PHE A 180 -3.15 11.52 -18.16
CA PHE A 180 -3.69 10.34 -17.52
C PHE A 180 -5.20 10.44 -17.39
N ASP A 181 -5.89 9.32 -17.61
CA ASP A 181 -7.33 9.20 -17.40
C ASP A 181 -7.67 9.12 -15.92
N VAL A 182 -6.77 8.49 -15.14
CA VAL A 182 -6.90 8.35 -13.68
C VAL A 182 -5.55 8.63 -13.03
N ILE A 183 -5.55 9.51 -12.04
CA ILE A 183 -4.42 9.72 -11.12
C ILE A 183 -4.88 9.29 -9.73
N VAL A 184 -4.06 8.47 -9.07
CA VAL A 184 -4.27 8.02 -7.69
C VAL A 184 -3.06 8.33 -6.83
N SER A 185 -3.27 8.49 -5.53
CA SER A 185 -2.19 8.62 -4.56
C SER A 185 -2.65 8.26 -3.16
N ASN A 186 -1.80 7.52 -2.45
CA ASN A 186 -1.82 7.45 -0.99
C ASN A 186 -0.58 8.20 -0.46
N PRO A 187 -0.64 9.52 -0.31
CA PRO A 187 0.49 10.33 0.10
C PRO A 187 0.69 10.31 1.61
N PRO A 188 1.85 10.73 2.14
CA PRO A 188 2.02 10.96 3.56
C PRO A 188 1.06 12.08 4.03
N TYR A 189 0.15 11.74 4.93
CA TYR A 189 -0.92 12.64 5.40
C TYR A 189 -0.95 12.84 6.91
N ILE A 190 -0.02 12.24 7.68
CA ILE A 190 0.04 12.43 9.13
C ILE A 190 0.80 13.73 9.42
N ALA A 191 0.23 14.60 10.24
CA ALA A 191 0.90 15.82 10.66
C ALA A 191 2.17 15.50 11.49
N SER A 192 3.21 16.34 11.37
CA SER A 192 4.53 16.10 12.00
C SER A 192 4.50 15.97 13.54
N GLY A 193 3.53 16.61 14.18
CA GLY A 193 3.32 16.57 15.65
C GLY A 193 2.37 15.48 16.13
N ASP A 194 1.85 14.61 15.25
CA ASP A 194 0.89 13.59 15.65
C ASP A 194 1.57 12.50 16.49
N PRO A 195 1.07 12.21 17.71
CA PRO A 195 1.67 11.20 18.59
C PRO A 195 1.60 9.78 18.02
N HIS A 196 0.72 9.47 17.07
CA HIS A 196 0.64 8.16 16.43
C HIS A 196 1.92 7.78 15.69
N LEU A 197 2.70 8.76 15.19
CA LEU A 197 4.00 8.51 14.52
C LEU A 197 4.99 7.75 15.40
N SER A 198 4.85 7.84 16.74
CA SER A 198 5.71 7.17 17.71
C SER A 198 5.08 5.90 18.31
N GLN A 199 3.94 5.43 17.79
CA GLN A 199 3.18 4.31 18.37
C GLN A 199 3.06 3.14 17.40
N GLY A 200 2.86 1.94 17.98
CA GLY A 200 2.57 0.72 17.22
C GLY A 200 3.59 0.42 16.12
N ASP A 201 3.09 -0.07 15.02
CA ASP A 201 3.85 -0.49 13.85
C ASP A 201 4.48 0.71 13.10
N LEU A 202 3.88 1.92 13.19
CA LEU A 202 4.34 3.11 12.48
C LEU A 202 5.78 3.51 12.80
N ARG A 203 6.29 3.16 14.01
CA ARG A 203 7.68 3.40 14.42
C ARG A 203 8.72 2.70 13.56
N PHE A 204 8.32 1.65 12.85
CA PHE A 204 9.20 0.81 12.04
C PHE A 204 9.06 1.09 10.54
N GLU A 205 8.16 1.98 10.18
CA GLU A 205 7.92 2.35 8.79
C GLU A 205 8.65 3.65 8.43
N PRO A 206 9.01 3.86 7.15
CA PRO A 206 9.74 5.06 6.76
C PRO A 206 8.95 6.31 7.11
N ARG A 207 9.53 7.19 7.91
CA ARG A 207 8.87 8.43 8.33
C ARG A 207 8.37 9.26 7.14
N ALA A 208 9.14 9.26 6.05
CA ALA A 208 8.80 9.97 4.83
C ALA A 208 7.57 9.42 4.09
N ALA A 209 7.14 8.18 4.39
CA ALA A 209 5.91 7.60 3.85
C ALA A 209 4.68 7.88 4.74
N LEU A 210 4.90 8.36 5.97
CA LEU A 210 3.85 8.61 6.96
C LEU A 210 3.47 10.08 7.08
N THR A 211 4.48 10.96 7.12
CA THR A 211 4.27 12.39 7.37
C THR A 211 4.90 13.26 6.28
N ASP A 212 4.23 14.36 5.97
CA ASP A 212 4.74 15.43 5.11
C ASP A 212 5.66 16.42 5.86
N GLU A 213 5.98 16.13 7.14
CA GLU A 213 6.73 16.97 8.06
C GLU A 213 6.11 18.37 8.28
N ALA A 214 4.80 18.51 8.00
CA ALA A 214 4.05 19.75 8.14
C ALA A 214 2.67 19.49 8.79
N ASP A 215 1.61 19.95 8.16
CA ASP A 215 0.22 19.86 8.66
C ASP A 215 -0.55 18.63 8.15
N GLY A 216 0.11 17.70 7.46
CA GLY A 216 -0.50 16.51 6.87
C GLY A 216 -1.24 16.76 5.55
N LEU A 217 -1.30 18.00 5.06
CA LEU A 217 -1.94 18.37 3.80
C LEU A 217 -0.97 18.91 2.74
N SER A 218 0.29 19.07 3.07
CA SER A 218 1.30 19.65 2.17
C SER A 218 1.51 18.79 0.92
N ALA A 219 1.62 17.46 1.08
CA ALA A 219 1.71 16.53 -0.04
C ALA A 219 0.44 16.56 -0.90
N ILE A 220 -0.73 16.52 -0.28
CA ILE A 220 -2.04 16.55 -0.93
C ILE A 220 -2.19 17.85 -1.76
N ARG A 221 -1.79 19.01 -1.21
CA ARG A 221 -1.82 20.29 -1.96
C ARG A 221 -0.96 20.24 -3.21
N LYS A 222 0.25 19.67 -3.14
CA LYS A 222 1.17 19.54 -4.29
C LYS A 222 0.57 18.65 -5.38
N ILE A 223 -0.04 17.52 -4.98
CA ILE A 223 -0.69 16.59 -5.88
C ILE A 223 -1.86 17.26 -6.58
N ILE A 224 -2.76 17.91 -5.83
CA ILE A 224 -3.93 18.60 -6.39
C ILE A 224 -3.52 19.72 -7.33
N ALA A 225 -2.52 20.54 -6.96
CA ALA A 225 -2.06 21.65 -7.78
C ALA A 225 -1.41 21.21 -9.12
N GLY A 226 -0.71 20.08 -9.12
CA GLY A 226 -0.05 19.56 -10.32
C GLY A 226 -0.97 18.74 -11.24
N ALA A 227 -2.05 18.18 -10.72
CA ALA A 227 -2.92 17.27 -11.46
C ALA A 227 -3.56 17.86 -12.73
N PRO A 228 -4.02 19.13 -12.78
CA PRO A 228 -4.60 19.73 -13.98
C PRO A 228 -3.72 19.65 -15.24
N THR A 229 -2.41 19.75 -15.08
CA THR A 229 -1.47 19.70 -16.20
C THR A 229 -1.17 18.26 -16.65
N ARG A 230 -1.68 17.27 -15.94
CA ARG A 230 -1.39 15.83 -16.13
C ARG A 230 -2.63 15.00 -16.38
N LEU A 231 -3.81 15.54 -16.11
CA LEU A 231 -5.06 14.84 -16.41
C LEU A 231 -5.44 15.02 -17.88
N ALA A 232 -5.94 13.96 -18.47
CA ALA A 232 -6.66 14.02 -19.72
C ALA A 232 -8.00 14.77 -19.50
N ALA A 233 -8.61 15.20 -20.58
CA ALA A 233 -9.97 15.75 -20.55
C ALA A 233 -10.93 14.76 -19.87
N ASN A 234 -11.68 15.23 -18.89
CA ASN A 234 -12.56 14.40 -18.04
C ASN A 234 -11.83 13.36 -17.18
N GLY A 235 -10.52 13.39 -17.09
CA GLY A 235 -9.74 12.53 -16.19
C GLY A 235 -10.07 12.81 -14.73
N VAL A 236 -9.78 11.85 -13.86
CA VAL A 236 -10.10 11.93 -12.43
C VAL A 236 -8.86 11.83 -11.56
N LEU A 237 -8.91 12.52 -10.43
CA LEU A 237 -7.93 12.42 -9.35
C LEU A 237 -8.61 11.84 -8.11
N TRP A 238 -7.98 10.82 -7.49
CA TRP A 238 -8.38 10.28 -6.20
C TRP A 238 -7.21 10.21 -5.25
N ILE A 239 -7.40 10.68 -4.01
CA ILE A 239 -6.35 10.79 -3.00
C ILE A 239 -6.84 10.20 -1.69
N GLU A 240 -6.05 9.29 -1.09
CA GLU A 240 -6.26 8.85 0.29
C GLU A 240 -5.81 9.93 1.28
N HIS A 241 -6.51 10.01 2.42
CA HIS A 241 -6.26 11.00 3.46
C HIS A 241 -6.66 10.48 4.85
N GLY A 242 -6.28 11.19 5.88
CA GLY A 242 -6.67 10.91 7.26
C GLY A 242 -8.19 11.03 7.46
N TYR A 243 -8.68 10.33 8.48
CA TYR A 243 -10.12 10.23 8.81
C TYR A 243 -10.82 11.57 9.06
N ASP A 244 -10.07 12.60 9.39
CA ASP A 244 -10.53 13.95 9.72
C ASP A 244 -10.24 14.99 8.61
N GLN A 245 -9.60 14.58 7.50
CA GLN A 245 -9.13 15.49 6.46
C GLN A 245 -10.07 15.61 5.26
N ALA A 246 -11.12 14.81 5.15
CA ALA A 246 -12.00 14.74 3.97
C ALA A 246 -12.56 16.10 3.53
N GLN A 247 -13.06 16.91 4.49
CA GLN A 247 -13.60 18.23 4.19
C GLN A 247 -12.53 19.18 3.62
N ALA A 248 -11.33 19.15 4.20
CA ALA A 248 -10.22 19.98 3.75
C ALA A 248 -9.78 19.59 2.33
N VAL A 249 -9.67 18.28 2.04
CA VAL A 249 -9.28 17.77 0.72
C VAL A 249 -10.33 18.12 -0.33
N ARG A 250 -11.63 17.96 -0.04
CA ARG A 250 -12.69 18.42 -0.95
C ARG A 250 -12.62 19.92 -1.22
N GLY A 251 -12.32 20.71 -0.19
CA GLY A 251 -12.13 22.16 -0.33
C GLY A 251 -10.97 22.50 -1.28
N LEU A 252 -9.85 21.83 -1.16
CA LEU A 252 -8.68 21.98 -2.04
C LEU A 252 -8.99 21.59 -3.48
N LEU A 253 -9.66 20.46 -3.71
CA LEU A 253 -10.09 20.02 -5.04
C LEU A 253 -11.04 21.02 -5.70
N SER A 254 -12.05 21.49 -4.95
CA SER A 254 -13.01 22.46 -5.45
C SER A 254 -12.37 23.81 -5.78
N ALA A 255 -11.46 24.29 -4.93
CA ALA A 255 -10.72 25.53 -5.14
C ALA A 255 -9.78 25.45 -6.37
N GLN A 256 -9.26 24.25 -6.67
CA GLN A 256 -8.43 24.00 -7.87
C GLN A 256 -9.27 23.96 -9.15
N GLY A 257 -10.61 23.82 -9.07
CA GLY A 257 -11.50 23.78 -10.23
C GLY A 257 -11.96 22.36 -10.62
N PHE A 258 -11.74 21.34 -9.79
CA PHE A 258 -12.32 20.03 -10.02
C PHE A 258 -13.84 20.05 -9.89
N ALA A 259 -14.52 19.35 -10.78
CA ALA A 259 -15.96 19.12 -10.74
C ALA A 259 -16.29 17.78 -10.08
N GLN A 260 -17.56 17.59 -9.67
CA GLN A 260 -18.05 16.35 -9.06
C GLN A 260 -17.19 15.88 -7.86
N VAL A 261 -16.70 16.84 -7.07
CA VAL A 261 -15.87 16.57 -5.90
C VAL A 261 -16.68 15.83 -4.84
N ARG A 262 -16.14 14.68 -4.39
CA ARG A 262 -16.76 13.87 -3.35
C ARG A 262 -15.73 13.03 -2.60
N SER A 263 -16.16 12.42 -1.50
CA SER A 263 -15.39 11.41 -0.76
C SER A 263 -16.10 10.07 -0.82
N GLU A 264 -15.32 9.00 -0.70
CA GLU A 264 -15.82 7.63 -0.54
C GLU A 264 -15.43 7.12 0.85
N GLN A 265 -16.28 6.24 1.39
CA GLN A 265 -16.12 5.68 2.74
C GLN A 265 -15.59 4.25 2.68
N ASP A 266 -14.76 3.90 3.66
CA ASP A 266 -14.37 2.52 3.91
C ASP A 266 -15.53 1.69 4.50
N LEU A 267 -15.31 0.40 4.73
CA LEU A 267 -16.31 -0.52 5.30
C LEU A 267 -16.74 -0.13 6.73
N ALA A 268 -15.97 0.69 7.42
CA ALA A 268 -16.32 1.23 8.74
C ALA A 268 -17.15 2.53 8.65
N GLY A 269 -17.44 3.02 7.43
CA GLY A 269 -18.17 4.26 7.21
C GLY A 269 -17.34 5.53 7.40
N ILE A 270 -16.01 5.41 7.37
CA ILE A 270 -15.08 6.53 7.51
C ILE A 270 -14.65 7.01 6.12
N GLU A 271 -14.75 8.31 5.85
CA GLU A 271 -14.25 8.91 4.61
C GLU A 271 -12.72 8.74 4.54
N ARG A 272 -12.25 7.98 3.54
CA ARG A 272 -10.83 7.65 3.37
C ARG A 272 -10.19 8.24 2.13
N ILE A 273 -10.97 8.40 1.08
CA ILE A 273 -10.49 8.96 -0.17
C ILE A 273 -11.38 10.09 -0.62
N SER A 274 -10.78 11.10 -1.22
CA SER A 274 -11.51 12.20 -1.86
C SER A 274 -10.99 12.42 -3.27
N GLY A 275 -11.87 12.77 -4.17
CA GLY A 275 -11.52 12.96 -5.56
C GLY A 275 -12.49 13.83 -6.33
N GLY A 276 -12.15 14.06 -7.58
CA GLY A 276 -12.97 14.85 -8.50
C GLY A 276 -12.56 14.64 -9.95
N ARG A 277 -13.37 15.15 -10.85
CA ARG A 277 -13.17 15.11 -12.29
C ARG A 277 -12.58 16.44 -12.77
N TRP A 278 -11.52 16.38 -13.56
CA TRP A 278 -11.00 17.56 -14.23
C TRP A 278 -11.89 17.89 -15.41
N PRO A 279 -12.56 19.08 -15.44
CA PRO A 279 -13.35 19.47 -16.59
C PRO A 279 -12.49 19.72 -17.82
N ASN A 280 -13.12 19.69 -18.99
CA ASN A 280 -12.45 20.02 -20.28
C ASN A 280 -12.05 21.50 -20.33
#